data_bb11b74c542d40f3ee438670035f83fc
#
_entry.id   bb11b74c542d40f3ee438670035f83fc
#
_cell.length_a   1.000
_cell.length_b   1.000
_cell.length_c   1.000
_cell.angle_alpha   90.00
_cell.angle_beta   90.00
_cell.angle_gamma   90.00
#
_symmetry.space_group_name_H-M   'P 1'
#
loop_
_entity.id
_entity.type
_entity.pdbx_description
1 polymer ?
#
loop_
_entity_poly.entity_id
_entity_poly.type
_entity_poly.pdbx_seq_one_letter_code
_entity_poly.pdbx_strand_id
1 'polypeptide(L)'
;MDLASYADFAVRLVNSEEPARGTDDLTSVDAVRALFGTTSARASALADESDLPRLRGVRTRLRGVFEAAAESEAVRAVNLLNSLMVEYPVSPLVSGHDDLDDTGRPNWHLHLADNAPTAAANYAAVACMGLAIHLTELGVDRLGICQASPCRNAYLDTSTNRSRRYCSDRCATRANVAAYRARKRQEALRAPAAATTQD
;
A
#
# COMPACT_ATOMS: atom_id res chain seq x y z
N MET A 1 11.73 15.91 5.88
CA MET A 1 11.35 14.51 5.57
C MET A 1 9.85 14.43 5.73
N ASP A 2 9.15 14.02 4.70
CA ASP A 2 7.69 13.84 4.73
C ASP A 2 7.40 12.44 5.30
N LEU A 3 7.01 12.38 6.58
CA LEU A 3 6.67 11.11 7.25
C LEU A 3 5.46 10.43 6.61
N ALA A 4 4.59 11.18 5.92
CA ALA A 4 3.46 10.62 5.20
C ALA A 4 3.91 9.73 4.01
N SER A 5 5.08 9.99 3.43
CA SER A 5 5.65 9.17 2.36
C SER A 5 5.99 7.73 2.83
N TYR A 6 6.18 7.52 4.11
CA TYR A 6 6.43 6.19 4.67
C TYR A 6 5.19 5.27 4.62
N ALA A 7 3.99 5.81 4.48
CA ALA A 7 2.79 5.01 4.28
C ALA A 7 2.83 4.22 2.95
N ASP A 8 3.59 4.69 1.96
CA ASP A 8 3.80 3.98 0.70
C ASP A 8 4.55 2.64 0.88
N PHE A 9 5.33 2.49 1.95
CA PHE A 9 5.95 1.21 2.29
C PHE A 9 4.90 0.13 2.57
N ALA A 10 3.83 0.48 3.30
CA ALA A 10 2.72 -0.44 3.55
C ALA A 10 2.03 -0.84 2.24
N VAL A 11 1.74 0.13 1.36
CA VAL A 11 1.13 -0.12 0.05
C VAL A 11 2.02 -0.99 -0.82
N ARG A 12 3.31 -0.70 -0.87
CA ARG A 12 4.31 -1.44 -1.67
C ARG A 12 4.40 -2.89 -1.22
N LEU A 13 4.48 -3.13 0.10
CA LEU A 13 4.52 -4.48 0.64
C LEU A 13 3.22 -5.24 0.37
N VAL A 14 2.07 -4.64 0.62
CA VAL A 14 0.77 -5.28 0.35
C VAL A 14 0.62 -5.65 -1.12
N ASN A 15 1.05 -4.77 -2.02
CA ASN A 15 0.91 -4.95 -3.46
C ASN A 15 2.03 -5.80 -4.09
N SER A 16 3.02 -6.27 -3.31
CA SER A 16 3.99 -7.27 -3.77
C SER A 16 3.36 -8.64 -4.05
N GLU A 17 2.10 -8.81 -3.68
CA GLU A 17 1.28 -9.97 -4.04
C GLU A 17 0.02 -9.49 -4.75
N GLU A 18 -0.32 -10.11 -5.88
CA GLU A 18 -1.59 -9.92 -6.57
C GLU A 18 -2.40 -11.23 -6.54
N PRO A 19 -3.24 -11.45 -5.49
CA PRO A 19 -3.95 -12.71 -5.30
C PRO A 19 -4.83 -13.11 -6.49
N ALA A 20 -5.43 -12.11 -7.16
CA ALA A 20 -6.28 -12.34 -8.32
C ALA A 20 -5.53 -12.92 -9.55
N ARG A 21 -4.21 -12.77 -9.59
CA ARG A 21 -3.33 -13.33 -10.64
C ARG A 21 -2.48 -14.48 -10.16
N GLY A 22 -2.47 -14.74 -8.86
CA GLY A 22 -1.59 -15.75 -8.25
C GLY A 22 -0.10 -15.39 -8.37
N THR A 23 0.24 -14.09 -8.42
CA THR A 23 1.63 -13.62 -8.49
C THR A 23 2.10 -13.12 -7.13
N ASP A 24 3.35 -13.43 -6.77
CA ASP A 24 4.04 -12.94 -5.59
C ASP A 24 5.44 -12.48 -6.01
N ASP A 25 5.71 -11.17 -5.88
CA ASP A 25 6.99 -10.58 -6.24
C ASP A 25 8.04 -10.76 -5.13
N LEU A 26 7.62 -11.14 -3.90
CA LEU A 26 8.50 -11.31 -2.75
C LEU A 26 9.08 -12.75 -2.74
N THR A 27 9.93 -13.06 -3.72
CA THR A 27 10.42 -14.43 -3.98
C THR A 27 11.89 -14.65 -3.65
N SER A 28 12.67 -13.57 -3.40
CA SER A 28 14.11 -13.65 -3.15
C SER A 28 14.58 -12.54 -2.20
N VAL A 29 15.79 -12.68 -1.66
CA VAL A 29 16.44 -11.63 -0.87
C VAL A 29 16.58 -10.33 -1.66
N ASP A 30 16.84 -10.41 -2.96
CA ASP A 30 16.92 -9.20 -3.81
C ASP A 30 15.55 -8.52 -3.95
N ALA A 31 14.45 -9.27 -3.95
CA ALA A 31 13.11 -8.70 -3.88
C ALA A 31 12.87 -7.99 -2.52
N VAL A 32 13.37 -8.55 -1.42
CA VAL A 32 13.35 -7.87 -0.12
C VAL A 32 14.13 -6.55 -0.17
N ARG A 33 15.34 -6.56 -0.72
CA ARG A 33 16.17 -5.36 -0.90
C ARG A 33 15.48 -4.31 -1.76
N ALA A 34 14.81 -4.73 -2.83
CA ALA A 34 14.07 -3.85 -3.73
C ALA A 34 12.90 -3.10 -3.04
N LEU A 35 12.30 -3.68 -2.00
CA LEU A 35 11.26 -3.00 -1.23
C LEU A 35 11.76 -1.71 -0.58
N PHE A 36 13.02 -1.68 -0.12
CA PHE A 36 13.62 -0.49 0.50
C PHE A 36 13.89 0.62 -0.50
N GLY A 37 14.10 0.29 -1.77
CA GLY A 37 14.54 1.25 -2.79
C GLY A 37 15.82 1.94 -2.37
N THR A 38 15.86 3.28 -2.44
CA THR A 38 17.00 4.10 -2.01
C THR A 38 16.86 4.60 -0.56
N THR A 39 15.77 4.28 0.14
CA THR A 39 15.39 4.92 1.41
C THR A 39 16.24 4.45 2.59
N SER A 40 16.71 3.20 2.58
CA SER A 40 17.53 2.66 3.66
C SER A 40 18.53 1.62 3.14
N ALA A 41 19.69 2.09 2.70
CA ALA A 41 20.79 1.22 2.25
C ALA A 41 21.25 0.27 3.36
N ARG A 42 21.31 0.76 4.62
CA ARG A 42 21.70 -0.05 5.78
C ARG A 42 20.73 -1.21 6.03
N ALA A 43 19.43 -0.95 6.11
CA ALA A 43 18.43 -1.98 6.34
C ALA A 43 18.37 -2.97 5.17
N SER A 44 18.48 -2.47 3.93
CA SER A 44 18.57 -3.29 2.72
C SER A 44 19.77 -4.25 2.76
N ALA A 45 20.94 -3.79 3.25
CA ALA A 45 22.14 -4.62 3.37
C ALA A 45 22.01 -5.75 4.42
N LEU A 46 21.14 -5.59 5.41
CA LEU A 46 20.86 -6.62 6.44
C LEU A 46 19.92 -7.73 5.93
N ALA A 47 19.29 -7.56 4.75
CA ALA A 47 18.29 -8.50 4.26
C ALA A 47 18.88 -9.89 3.99
N ASP A 48 18.21 -10.91 4.53
CA ASP A 48 18.52 -12.31 4.35
C ASP A 48 17.27 -13.17 4.03
N GLU A 49 17.43 -14.46 3.84
CA GLU A 49 16.33 -15.38 3.49
C GLU A 49 15.25 -15.48 4.58
N SER A 50 15.61 -15.27 5.84
CA SER A 50 14.66 -15.32 6.96
C SER A 50 13.68 -14.15 6.97
N ASP A 51 13.98 -13.06 6.25
CA ASP A 51 13.09 -11.91 6.11
C ASP A 51 11.90 -12.17 5.18
N LEU A 52 12.04 -13.10 4.23
CA LEU A 52 10.96 -13.44 3.29
C LEU A 52 9.68 -13.91 4.01
N PRO A 53 9.69 -14.98 4.82
CA PRO A 53 8.49 -15.41 5.52
C PRO A 53 7.98 -14.37 6.51
N ARG A 54 8.86 -13.59 7.15
CA ARG A 54 8.47 -12.52 8.07
C ARG A 54 7.71 -11.41 7.33
N LEU A 55 8.25 -10.91 6.22
CA LEU A 55 7.58 -9.86 5.43
C LEU A 55 6.28 -10.33 4.79
N ARG A 56 6.19 -11.60 4.36
CA ARG A 56 4.92 -12.18 3.90
C ARG A 56 3.88 -12.21 5.03
N GLY A 57 4.28 -12.53 6.27
CA GLY A 57 3.41 -12.44 7.44
C GLY A 57 2.93 -11.03 7.73
N VAL A 58 3.83 -10.05 7.72
CA VAL A 58 3.50 -8.61 7.85
C VAL A 58 2.57 -8.16 6.73
N ARG A 59 2.87 -8.54 5.48
CA ARG A 59 2.04 -8.25 4.30
C ARG A 59 0.59 -8.69 4.48
N THR A 60 0.39 -9.93 4.91
CA THR A 60 -0.96 -10.49 5.13
C THR A 60 -1.73 -9.67 6.17
N ARG A 61 -1.09 -9.29 7.26
CA ARG A 61 -1.71 -8.50 8.33
C ARG A 61 -1.99 -7.06 7.89
N LEU A 62 -1.06 -6.41 7.17
CA LEU A 62 -1.29 -5.08 6.59
C LEU A 62 -2.41 -5.10 5.56
N ARG A 63 -2.52 -6.14 4.73
CA ARG A 63 -3.65 -6.31 3.81
C ARG A 63 -4.98 -6.31 4.58
N GLY A 64 -5.04 -7.01 5.72
CA GLY A 64 -6.21 -6.98 6.60
C GLY A 64 -6.57 -5.59 7.12
N VAL A 65 -5.58 -4.70 7.35
CA VAL A 65 -5.84 -3.30 7.71
C VAL A 65 -6.57 -2.56 6.58
N PHE A 66 -6.08 -2.68 5.34
CA PHE A 66 -6.70 -2.05 4.17
C PHE A 66 -8.08 -2.62 3.86
N GLU A 67 -8.27 -3.93 4.03
CA GLU A 67 -9.56 -4.59 3.81
C GLU A 67 -10.59 -4.14 4.84
N ALA A 68 -10.24 -4.12 6.13
CA ALA A 68 -11.12 -3.63 7.19
C ALA A 68 -11.50 -2.14 6.97
N ALA A 69 -10.55 -1.30 6.55
CA ALA A 69 -10.84 0.08 6.20
C ALA A 69 -11.81 0.20 5.01
N ALA A 70 -11.60 -0.59 3.96
CA ALA A 70 -12.46 -0.62 2.77
C ALA A 70 -13.90 -1.13 3.09
N GLU A 71 -14.05 -1.96 4.12
CA GLU A 71 -15.32 -2.46 4.64
C GLU A 71 -15.97 -1.50 5.67
N SER A 72 -15.37 -0.32 5.89
CA SER A 72 -15.80 0.68 6.87
C SER A 72 -15.69 0.20 8.34
N GLU A 73 -14.87 -0.80 8.61
CA GLU A 73 -14.58 -1.35 9.93
C GLU A 73 -13.40 -0.62 10.59
N ALA A 74 -13.52 0.69 10.82
CA ALA A 74 -12.41 1.54 11.27
C ALA A 74 -11.73 1.04 12.55
N VAL A 75 -12.50 0.60 13.54
CA VAL A 75 -11.95 0.09 14.81
C VAL A 75 -11.12 -1.18 14.57
N ARG A 76 -11.58 -2.08 13.70
CA ARG A 76 -10.85 -3.30 13.33
C ARG A 76 -9.55 -2.96 12.61
N ALA A 77 -9.59 -2.03 11.65
CA ALA A 77 -8.39 -1.58 10.93
C ALA A 77 -7.34 -1.03 11.90
N VAL A 78 -7.74 -0.14 12.82
CA VAL A 78 -6.86 0.45 13.84
C VAL A 78 -6.29 -0.62 14.78
N ASN A 79 -7.10 -1.55 15.26
CA ASN A 79 -6.64 -2.63 16.16
C ASN A 79 -5.62 -3.56 15.46
N LEU A 80 -5.82 -3.89 14.20
CA LEU A 80 -4.86 -4.66 13.40
C LEU A 80 -3.54 -3.91 13.24
N LEU A 81 -3.58 -2.61 12.92
CA LEU A 81 -2.38 -1.79 12.82
C LEU A 81 -1.66 -1.68 14.17
N ASN A 82 -2.38 -1.41 15.25
CA ASN A 82 -1.81 -1.32 16.59
C ASN A 82 -1.10 -2.63 17.00
N SER A 83 -1.67 -3.79 16.65
CA SER A 83 -1.03 -5.08 16.94
C SER A 83 0.32 -5.25 16.21
N LEU A 84 0.42 -4.72 14.98
CA LEU A 84 1.69 -4.68 14.25
C LEU A 84 2.68 -3.70 14.88
N MET A 85 2.22 -2.51 15.28
CA MET A 85 3.08 -1.50 15.91
C MET A 85 3.66 -1.95 17.26
N VAL A 86 2.92 -2.75 18.03
CA VAL A 86 3.42 -3.36 19.27
C VAL A 86 4.51 -4.39 18.99
N GLU A 87 4.36 -5.19 17.94
CA GLU A 87 5.34 -6.23 17.56
C GLU A 87 6.58 -5.63 16.88
N TYR A 88 6.39 -4.56 16.09
CA TYR A 88 7.46 -3.85 15.37
C TYR A 88 7.57 -2.39 15.83
N PRO A 89 8.10 -2.15 17.04
CA PRO A 89 8.17 -0.80 17.58
C PRO A 89 9.19 0.06 16.85
N VAL A 90 8.88 1.35 16.73
CA VAL A 90 9.86 2.34 16.26
C VAL A 90 10.84 2.71 17.36
N SER A 91 12.09 2.98 16.97
CA SER A 91 13.15 3.51 17.83
C SER A 91 13.77 4.73 17.14
N PRO A 92 13.15 5.92 17.26
CA PRO A 92 13.55 7.08 16.49
C PRO A 92 14.96 7.58 16.89
N LEU A 93 15.79 7.86 15.88
CA LEU A 93 17.12 8.45 16.00
C LEU A 93 17.25 9.65 15.06
N VAL A 94 17.89 10.72 15.54
CA VAL A 94 18.28 11.84 14.69
C VAL A 94 19.63 11.53 14.06
N SER A 95 19.74 11.67 12.75
CA SER A 95 20.95 11.43 11.97
C SER A 95 21.22 12.59 10.99
N GLY A 96 22.50 12.78 10.62
CA GLY A 96 22.94 13.79 9.68
C GLY A 96 24.04 13.27 8.74
N HIS A 97 24.05 11.94 8.47
CA HIS A 97 25.16 11.29 7.77
C HIS A 97 25.02 11.27 6.24
N ASP A 98 23.82 11.54 5.69
CA ASP A 98 23.57 11.25 4.25
C ASP A 98 23.96 12.41 3.34
N ASP A 99 23.72 13.65 3.74
CA ASP A 99 24.02 14.83 2.96
C ASP A 99 24.35 16.05 3.82
N LEU A 100 25.19 16.92 3.28
CA LEU A 100 25.35 18.27 3.80
C LEU A 100 24.34 19.19 3.09
N ASP A 101 23.80 20.17 3.82
CA ASP A 101 23.02 21.23 3.22
C ASP A 101 23.91 22.17 2.38
N ASP A 102 23.28 23.12 1.66
CA ASP A 102 23.98 24.10 0.82
C ASP A 102 24.99 24.97 1.59
N THR A 103 24.95 24.95 2.93
CA THR A 103 25.87 25.66 3.82
C THR A 103 26.99 24.77 4.38
N GLY A 104 27.04 23.50 3.97
CA GLY A 104 28.01 22.51 4.46
C GLY A 104 27.70 21.94 5.85
N ARG A 105 26.47 22.09 6.34
CA ARG A 105 26.03 21.53 7.63
C ARG A 105 25.32 20.20 7.42
N PRO A 106 25.35 19.28 8.40
CA PRO A 106 24.59 18.05 8.35
C PRO A 106 23.08 18.30 8.13
N ASN A 107 22.50 17.63 7.14
CA ASN A 107 21.06 17.63 6.93
C ASN A 107 20.38 16.71 7.96
N TRP A 108 20.00 17.25 9.11
CA TRP A 108 19.41 16.49 10.20
C TRP A 108 18.07 15.91 9.80
N HIS A 109 17.93 14.59 9.95
CA HIS A 109 16.69 13.86 9.64
C HIS A 109 16.46 12.72 10.63
N LEU A 110 15.24 12.17 10.61
CA LEU A 110 14.79 11.15 11.53
C LEU A 110 14.86 9.77 10.89
N HIS A 111 15.55 8.84 11.53
CA HIS A 111 15.47 7.41 11.28
C HIS A 111 14.52 6.76 12.27
N LEU A 112 13.56 5.96 11.81
CA LEU A 112 12.51 5.40 12.67
C LEU A 112 12.90 4.05 13.28
N ALA A 113 13.75 3.26 12.63
CA ALA A 113 13.97 1.87 13.00
C ALA A 113 15.37 1.34 12.65
N ASP A 114 16.41 2.18 12.65
CA ASP A 114 17.79 1.77 12.30
C ASP A 114 18.38 0.74 13.26
N ASN A 115 17.87 0.65 14.48
CA ASN A 115 18.24 -0.35 15.47
C ASN A 115 17.43 -1.64 15.40
N ALA A 116 16.55 -1.77 14.41
CA ALA A 116 15.77 -3.00 14.24
C ALA A 116 16.69 -4.21 13.98
N PRO A 117 16.38 -5.37 14.58
CA PRO A 117 17.26 -6.54 14.52
C PRO A 117 17.34 -7.22 13.15
N THR A 118 16.37 -6.97 12.27
CA THR A 118 16.29 -7.57 10.92
C THR A 118 15.76 -6.58 9.91
N ALA A 119 15.99 -6.83 8.62
CA ALA A 119 15.43 -6.02 7.56
C ALA A 119 13.89 -6.01 7.58
N ALA A 120 13.27 -7.16 7.85
CA ALA A 120 11.81 -7.25 7.97
C ALA A 120 11.26 -6.40 9.13
N ALA A 121 11.93 -6.42 10.30
CA ALA A 121 11.51 -5.61 11.44
C ALA A 121 11.64 -4.10 11.16
N ASN A 122 12.74 -3.69 10.53
CA ASN A 122 12.92 -2.29 10.09
C ASN A 122 11.79 -1.88 9.14
N TYR A 123 11.57 -2.67 8.09
CA TYR A 123 10.54 -2.37 7.09
C TYR A 123 9.14 -2.28 7.71
N ALA A 124 8.79 -3.25 8.56
CA ALA A 124 7.48 -3.30 9.22
C ALA A 124 7.27 -2.08 10.14
N ALA A 125 8.26 -1.72 10.96
CA ALA A 125 8.18 -0.56 11.85
C ALA A 125 7.95 0.75 11.06
N VAL A 126 8.73 0.96 9.99
CA VAL A 126 8.59 2.15 9.13
C VAL A 126 7.24 2.18 8.42
N ALA A 127 6.82 1.06 7.83
CA ALA A 127 5.55 0.95 7.12
C ALA A 127 4.34 1.19 8.04
N CYS A 128 4.34 0.58 9.23
CA CYS A 128 3.27 0.74 10.21
C CYS A 128 3.20 2.18 10.76
N MET A 129 4.35 2.79 11.07
CA MET A 129 4.39 4.17 11.54
C MET A 129 3.91 5.14 10.47
N GLY A 130 4.37 5.00 9.23
CA GLY A 130 3.89 5.82 8.12
C GLY A 130 2.37 5.70 7.91
N LEU A 131 1.84 4.47 7.99
CA LEU A 131 0.41 4.23 7.88
C LEU A 131 -0.38 4.83 9.06
N ALA A 132 0.16 4.74 10.29
CA ALA A 132 -0.44 5.36 11.48
C ALA A 132 -0.53 6.89 11.34
N ILE A 133 0.53 7.53 10.88
CA ILE A 133 0.54 8.98 10.61
C ILE A 133 -0.51 9.31 9.54
N HIS A 134 -0.52 8.58 8.42
CA HIS A 134 -1.48 8.81 7.34
C HIS A 134 -2.93 8.74 7.84
N LEU A 135 -3.28 7.71 8.61
CA LEU A 135 -4.65 7.55 9.10
C LEU A 135 -5.03 8.56 10.20
N THR A 136 -4.08 9.03 11.02
CA THR A 136 -4.36 10.05 12.04
C THR A 136 -4.52 11.45 11.46
N GLU A 137 -3.83 11.75 10.36
CA GLU A 137 -3.92 13.04 9.68
C GLU A 137 -5.10 13.12 8.71
N LEU A 138 -5.36 12.04 7.96
CA LEU A 138 -6.31 12.07 6.85
C LEU A 138 -7.59 11.24 7.09
N GLY A 139 -7.54 10.27 8.01
CA GLY A 139 -8.64 9.38 8.35
C GLY A 139 -8.47 7.96 7.81
N VAL A 140 -9.10 7.00 8.49
CA VAL A 140 -9.07 5.56 8.12
C VAL A 140 -9.74 5.31 6.77
N ASP A 141 -10.74 6.10 6.42
CA ASP A 141 -11.49 6.08 5.17
C ASP A 141 -10.65 6.43 3.92
N ARG A 142 -9.39 6.85 4.13
CA ARG A 142 -8.40 7.10 3.07
C ARG A 142 -7.63 5.85 2.65
N LEU A 143 -7.75 4.76 3.40
CA LEU A 143 -7.18 3.48 3.03
C LEU A 143 -8.22 2.69 2.21
N GLY A 144 -7.79 2.11 1.09
CA GLY A 144 -8.73 1.37 0.26
C GLY A 144 -8.12 0.20 -0.51
N ILE A 145 -9.02 -0.65 -0.98
CA ILE A 145 -8.73 -1.74 -1.92
C ILE A 145 -9.32 -1.39 -3.29
N CYS A 146 -8.54 -1.60 -4.34
CA CYS A 146 -8.91 -1.26 -5.71
C CYS A 146 -10.23 -1.90 -6.14
N GLN A 147 -11.17 -1.09 -6.63
CA GLN A 147 -12.51 -1.52 -7.05
C GLN A 147 -12.55 -2.04 -8.51
N ALA A 148 -11.43 -1.99 -9.25
CA ALA A 148 -11.37 -2.47 -10.63
C ALA A 148 -11.14 -4.00 -10.67
N SER A 149 -12.20 -4.80 -10.79
CA SER A 149 -12.09 -6.26 -10.93
C SER A 149 -11.10 -6.67 -12.04
N PRO A 150 -10.26 -7.70 -11.82
CA PRO A 150 -10.10 -8.51 -10.59
C PRO A 150 -9.06 -7.96 -9.60
N CYS A 151 -8.55 -6.74 -9.78
CA CYS A 151 -7.49 -6.14 -8.96
C CYS A 151 -7.92 -6.01 -7.49
N ARG A 152 -7.00 -6.37 -6.57
CA ARG A 152 -7.16 -6.26 -5.13
C ARG A 152 -6.03 -5.46 -4.48
N ASN A 153 -5.34 -4.61 -5.25
CA ASN A 153 -4.26 -3.79 -4.75
C ASN A 153 -4.76 -2.74 -3.75
N ALA A 154 -3.99 -2.57 -2.68
CA ALA A 154 -4.19 -1.49 -1.72
C ALA A 154 -3.81 -0.14 -2.34
N TYR A 155 -4.42 0.93 -1.84
CA TYR A 155 -4.02 2.31 -2.17
C TYR A 155 -4.29 3.25 -0.98
N LEU A 156 -3.63 4.40 -1.01
CA LEU A 156 -3.91 5.54 -0.14
C LEU A 156 -4.62 6.62 -0.95
N ASP A 157 -5.71 7.16 -0.41
CA ASP A 157 -6.40 8.28 -1.02
C ASP A 157 -5.88 9.61 -0.47
N THR A 158 -4.97 10.22 -1.20
CA THR A 158 -4.44 11.56 -0.93
C THR A 158 -5.19 12.65 -1.69
N SER A 159 -6.29 12.32 -2.38
CA SER A 159 -7.07 13.30 -3.15
C SER A 159 -7.83 14.26 -2.22
N THR A 160 -7.95 15.52 -2.64
CA THR A 160 -8.68 16.55 -1.88
C THR A 160 -10.13 16.15 -1.61
N ASN A 161 -10.79 15.50 -2.58
CA ASN A 161 -12.22 15.20 -2.54
C ASN A 161 -12.55 13.78 -2.05
N ARG A 162 -11.60 13.03 -1.50
CA ARG A 162 -11.79 11.62 -1.07
C ARG A 162 -12.42 10.75 -2.16
N SER A 163 -11.95 10.90 -3.39
CA SER A 163 -12.63 10.32 -4.57
C SER A 163 -11.89 9.14 -5.19
N ARG A 164 -10.71 8.78 -4.70
CA ARG A 164 -9.92 7.67 -5.23
C ARG A 164 -10.61 6.33 -4.95
N ARG A 165 -10.82 5.55 -6.01
CA ARG A 165 -11.41 4.20 -5.94
C ARG A 165 -10.52 3.12 -6.55
N TYR A 166 -9.46 3.52 -7.23
CA TYR A 166 -8.59 2.64 -8.00
C TYR A 166 -7.13 2.87 -7.62
N CYS A 167 -6.35 1.81 -7.60
CA CYS A 167 -4.92 1.90 -7.25
C CYS A 167 -4.09 2.63 -8.33
N SER A 168 -4.58 2.69 -9.58
CA SER A 168 -3.89 3.32 -10.71
C SER A 168 -4.88 3.78 -11.79
N ASP A 169 -4.43 4.67 -12.69
CA ASP A 169 -5.19 5.14 -13.86
C ASP A 169 -5.54 3.98 -14.81
N ARG A 170 -4.64 3.00 -14.94
CA ARG A 170 -4.92 1.77 -15.71
C ARG A 170 -6.13 1.01 -15.16
N CYS A 171 -6.25 0.93 -13.83
CA CYS A 171 -7.39 0.30 -13.19
C CYS A 171 -8.66 1.13 -13.35
N ALA A 172 -8.57 2.46 -13.23
CA ALA A 172 -9.69 3.38 -13.47
C ALA A 172 -10.23 3.24 -14.90
N THR A 173 -9.34 3.27 -15.90
CA THR A 173 -9.69 3.10 -17.32
C THR A 173 -10.37 1.73 -17.55
N ARG A 174 -9.80 0.65 -17.01
CA ARG A 174 -10.38 -0.70 -17.13
C ARG A 174 -11.80 -0.78 -16.56
N ALA A 175 -12.01 -0.23 -15.39
CA ALA A 175 -13.33 -0.21 -14.73
C ALA A 175 -14.35 0.62 -15.53
N ASN A 176 -13.95 1.78 -16.04
CA ASN A 176 -14.83 2.64 -16.87
C ASN A 176 -15.23 1.95 -18.19
N VAL A 177 -14.28 1.28 -18.87
CA VAL A 177 -14.58 0.51 -20.09
C VAL A 177 -15.52 -0.65 -19.77
N ALA A 178 -15.31 -1.36 -18.67
CA ALA A 178 -16.20 -2.46 -18.28
C ALA A 178 -17.62 -1.96 -17.98
N ALA A 179 -17.76 -0.85 -17.25
CA ALA A 179 -19.05 -0.24 -16.96
C ALA A 179 -19.76 0.25 -18.23
N TYR A 180 -19.02 0.88 -19.16
CA TYR A 180 -19.59 1.28 -20.46
C TYR A 180 -20.13 0.08 -21.25
N ARG A 181 -19.34 -1.00 -21.37
CA ARG A 181 -19.75 -2.21 -22.07
C ARG A 181 -20.97 -2.89 -21.41
N ALA A 182 -21.05 -2.86 -20.07
CA ALA A 182 -22.19 -3.39 -19.35
C ALA A 182 -23.47 -2.59 -19.63
N ARG A 183 -23.41 -1.25 -19.61
CA ARG A 183 -24.54 -0.39 -19.99
C ARG A 183 -25.01 -0.64 -21.41
N LYS A 184 -24.08 -0.71 -22.38
CA LYS A 184 -24.41 -0.99 -23.77
C LYS A 184 -25.13 -2.34 -23.96
N ARG A 185 -24.71 -3.38 -23.25
CA ARG A 185 -25.38 -4.68 -23.27
C ARG A 185 -26.81 -4.59 -22.71
N GLN A 186 -27.00 -3.85 -21.60
CA GLN A 186 -28.33 -3.67 -21.02
C GLN A 186 -29.27 -2.87 -21.94
N GLU A 187 -28.75 -1.83 -22.61
CA GLU A 187 -29.51 -1.06 -23.59
C GLU A 187 -29.96 -1.95 -24.75
N ALA A 188 -29.07 -2.78 -25.31
CA ALA A 188 -29.40 -3.70 -26.40
C ALA A 188 -30.45 -4.74 -25.99
N LEU A 189 -30.43 -5.24 -24.77
CA LEU A 189 -31.44 -6.18 -24.26
C LEU A 189 -32.79 -5.53 -23.98
N ARG A 190 -32.84 -4.21 -23.78
CA ARG A 190 -34.08 -3.45 -23.58
C ARG A 190 -34.68 -2.91 -24.87
N ALA A 191 -33.93 -2.91 -25.96
CA ALA A 191 -34.46 -2.48 -27.25
C ALA A 191 -35.57 -3.46 -27.70
N PRO A 192 -36.80 -2.99 -28.04
CA PRO A 192 -37.85 -3.86 -28.52
C PRO A 192 -37.42 -4.54 -29.84
N ALA A 193 -37.70 -5.83 -29.96
CA ALA A 193 -37.51 -6.53 -31.23
C ALA A 193 -38.26 -5.75 -32.32
N ALA A 194 -37.53 -5.26 -33.32
CA ALA A 194 -38.17 -4.60 -34.45
C ALA A 194 -39.19 -5.56 -35.03
N ALA A 195 -40.47 -5.18 -34.99
CA ALA A 195 -41.54 -5.95 -35.60
C ALA A 195 -41.22 -6.08 -37.09
N THR A 196 -40.91 -7.28 -37.53
CA THR A 196 -40.77 -7.61 -38.93
C THR A 196 -42.19 -7.61 -39.49
N THR A 197 -42.64 -6.48 -40.01
CA THR A 197 -43.85 -6.39 -40.82
C THR A 197 -43.49 -7.00 -42.17
N GLN A 198 -43.92 -8.23 -42.40
CA GLN A 198 -44.00 -8.80 -43.76
C GLN A 198 -45.34 -8.37 -44.35
N ASP A 199 -45.28 -7.56 -45.40
CA ASP A 199 -46.34 -7.44 -46.41
C ASP A 199 -46.13 -8.49 -47.49
#